data_e2c23224ed78ba62461ecce3d4dc87e4
#
_entry.id   e2c23224ed78ba62461ecce3d4dc87e4
#
_cell.length_a   1.000
_cell.length_b   1.000
_cell.length_c   1.000
_cell.angle_alpha   90.00
_cell.angle_beta   90.00
_cell.angle_gamma   90.00
#
_symmetry.space_group_name_H-M   'P 1'
#
loop_
_entity.id
_entity.type
_entity.pdbx_description
1 polymer ?
#
loop_
_entity_poly.entity_id
_entity_poly.type
_entity_poly.pdbx_seq_one_letter_code
_entity_poly.pdbx_strand_id
1 'polypeptide(L)'
;MHLLRKGLFLSAILGGALLMTACPNQATISKINQNPAKYQNKDVALVGTVTDSYGALGTGVYELDDGTGRIWVMTTHGVPSKGARVGVSGQVYTGLQYGGKNYGLGMREEHRRTKTY
;
A
#
# COMPACT_ATOMS: atom_id res chain seq x y z
N MET A 1 22.89 37.59 -23.81
CA MET A 1 23.72 36.69 -23.01
C MET A 1 23.05 36.15 -21.80
N HIS A 2 22.36 36.94 -21.00
CA HIS A 2 21.67 36.46 -19.80
C HIS A 2 20.49 35.54 -20.08
N LEU A 3 19.86 35.67 -21.23
CA LEU A 3 18.71 34.86 -21.63
C LEU A 3 19.07 33.39 -21.92
N LEU A 4 20.27 33.11 -22.39
CA LEU A 4 20.73 31.76 -22.68
C LEU A 4 20.94 30.92 -21.43
N ARG A 5 21.37 31.54 -20.34
CA ARG A 5 21.55 30.84 -19.05
C ARG A 5 20.25 30.37 -18.44
N LYS A 6 19.18 31.17 -18.57
CA LYS A 6 17.85 30.83 -18.05
C LYS A 6 17.23 29.62 -18.77
N GLY A 7 17.46 29.49 -20.06
CA GLY A 7 16.94 28.37 -20.84
C GLY A 7 17.56 27.03 -20.45
N LEU A 8 18.82 27.01 -20.08
CA LEU A 8 19.52 25.80 -19.68
C LEU A 8 19.00 25.24 -18.33
N PHE A 9 18.68 26.11 -17.41
CA PHE A 9 18.13 25.68 -16.09
C PHE A 9 16.74 25.05 -16.20
N LEU A 10 15.89 25.55 -17.08
CA LEU A 10 14.54 25.02 -17.29
C LEU A 10 14.57 23.60 -17.86
N SER A 11 15.50 23.28 -18.71
CA SER A 11 15.62 21.93 -19.27
C SER A 11 15.99 20.88 -18.22
N ALA A 12 16.84 21.22 -17.28
CA ALA A 12 17.26 20.31 -16.20
C ALA A 12 16.11 19.97 -15.24
N ILE A 13 15.23 20.93 -14.95
CA ILE A 13 14.09 20.71 -14.05
C ILE A 13 13.07 19.76 -14.67
N LEU A 14 12.80 19.88 -15.96
CA LEU A 14 11.86 19.00 -16.66
C LEU A 14 12.33 17.56 -16.70
N GLY A 15 13.61 17.30 -16.86
CA GLY A 15 14.15 15.94 -16.86
C GLY A 15 14.00 15.23 -15.52
N GLY A 16 14.14 15.95 -14.40
CA GLY A 16 13.97 15.38 -13.06
C GLY A 16 12.53 14.98 -12.73
N ALA A 17 11.54 15.73 -13.21
CA ALA A 17 10.15 15.47 -12.92
C ALA A 17 9.64 14.16 -13.57
N LEU A 18 10.16 13.76 -14.72
CA LEU A 18 9.74 12.55 -15.42
C LEU A 18 10.13 11.25 -14.69
N LEU A 19 11.18 11.28 -13.88
CA LEU A 19 11.66 10.10 -13.16
C LEU A 19 10.80 9.75 -11.95
N MET A 20 9.93 10.65 -11.51
CA MET A 20 9.10 10.47 -10.31
C MET A 20 7.76 9.78 -10.57
N THR A 21 7.42 9.47 -11.83
CA THR A 21 6.09 8.96 -12.19
C THR A 21 5.94 7.44 -12.13
N ALA A 22 7.02 6.70 -11.87
CA ALA A 22 7.03 5.23 -11.96
C ALA A 22 6.84 4.51 -10.63
N CYS A 23 6.71 5.21 -9.49
CA CYS A 23 6.62 4.60 -8.17
C CYS A 23 5.16 4.50 -7.70
N PRO A 24 4.72 3.38 -7.09
CA PRO A 24 3.42 3.32 -6.45
C PRO A 24 3.36 4.32 -5.28
N ASN A 25 2.18 4.83 -5.01
CA ASN A 25 1.96 5.78 -3.93
C ASN A 25 2.20 5.10 -2.58
N GLN A 26 3.23 5.55 -1.87
CA GLN A 26 3.38 5.17 -0.47
C GLN A 26 2.42 6.00 0.38
N ALA A 27 1.72 5.31 1.28
CA ALA A 27 0.78 5.94 2.18
C ALA A 27 0.94 5.36 3.58
N THR A 28 0.40 6.04 4.56
CA THR A 28 0.23 5.47 5.90
C THR A 28 -1.19 4.94 6.06
N ILE A 29 -1.35 3.94 6.89
CA ILE A 29 -2.68 3.38 7.18
C ILE A 29 -3.59 4.45 7.79
N SER A 30 -3.04 5.31 8.64
CA SER A 30 -3.79 6.44 9.21
C SER A 30 -4.38 7.34 8.13
N LYS A 31 -3.61 7.68 7.11
CA LYS A 31 -4.10 8.54 6.01
C LYS A 31 -5.20 7.86 5.20
N ILE A 32 -5.07 6.56 4.96
CA ILE A 32 -6.10 5.78 4.26
C ILE A 32 -7.38 5.76 5.07
N ASN A 33 -7.29 5.52 6.38
CA ASN A 33 -8.45 5.47 7.27
C ASN A 33 -9.14 6.82 7.41
N GLN A 34 -8.39 7.93 7.34
CA GLN A 34 -8.93 9.29 7.45
C GLN A 34 -9.65 9.72 6.17
N ASN A 35 -9.19 9.26 5.01
CA ASN A 35 -9.76 9.67 3.74
C ASN A 35 -9.78 8.50 2.74
N PRO A 36 -10.65 7.51 2.98
CA PRO A 36 -10.70 6.30 2.13
C PRO A 36 -11.04 6.62 0.67
N ALA A 37 -11.88 7.62 0.43
CA ALA A 37 -12.28 8.00 -0.93
C ALA A 37 -11.10 8.42 -1.80
N LYS A 38 -10.10 9.06 -1.21
CA LYS A 38 -8.88 9.47 -1.92
C LYS A 38 -8.07 8.29 -2.44
N TYR A 39 -8.08 7.19 -1.70
CA TYR A 39 -7.25 6.01 -1.98
C TYR A 39 -7.99 4.87 -2.65
N GLN A 40 -9.32 4.94 -2.71
CA GLN A 40 -10.14 3.87 -3.26
C GLN A 40 -9.76 3.58 -4.71
N ASN A 41 -9.57 2.28 -5.03
CA ASN A 41 -9.16 1.77 -6.33
C ASN A 41 -7.78 2.28 -6.79
N LYS A 42 -6.98 2.81 -5.89
CA LYS A 42 -5.60 3.23 -6.19
C LYS A 42 -4.62 2.22 -5.63
N ASP A 43 -3.50 2.06 -6.33
CA ASP A 43 -2.39 1.26 -5.87
C ASP A 43 -1.66 1.98 -4.75
N VAL A 44 -1.56 1.33 -3.60
CA VAL A 44 -0.81 1.83 -2.45
C VAL A 44 0.18 0.78 -1.99
N ALA A 45 1.26 1.24 -1.37
CA ALA A 45 2.27 0.38 -0.77
C ALA A 45 2.36 0.68 0.72
N LEU A 46 2.32 -0.37 1.53
CA LEU A 46 2.35 -0.31 2.98
C LEU A 46 3.44 -1.22 3.52
N VAL A 47 4.05 -0.83 4.63
CA VAL A 47 4.99 -1.66 5.37
C VAL A 47 4.54 -1.72 6.83
N GLY A 48 4.41 -2.92 7.37
CA GLY A 48 3.97 -3.05 8.75
C GLY A 48 4.14 -4.45 9.31
N THR A 49 3.59 -4.65 10.48
CA THR A 49 3.62 -5.92 11.21
C THR A 49 2.23 -6.56 11.19
N VAL A 50 2.19 -7.85 10.94
CA VAL A 50 0.94 -8.62 10.96
C VAL A 50 0.51 -8.83 12.40
N THR A 51 -0.66 -8.33 12.76
CA THR A 51 -1.19 -8.42 14.12
C THR A 51 -2.22 -9.55 14.27
N ASP A 52 -2.82 -9.97 13.16
CA ASP A 52 -3.75 -11.08 13.14
C ASP A 52 -3.84 -11.69 11.75
N SER A 53 -4.21 -12.97 11.65
CA SER A 53 -4.28 -13.68 10.37
C SER A 53 -5.37 -14.75 10.43
N TYR A 54 -6.20 -14.80 9.38
CA TYR A 54 -7.22 -15.82 9.19
C TYR A 54 -7.20 -16.29 7.75
N GLY A 55 -7.09 -17.58 7.52
CA GLY A 55 -7.09 -18.08 6.14
C GLY A 55 -7.07 -19.58 6.05
N ALA A 56 -7.42 -20.07 4.87
CA ALA A 56 -7.39 -21.48 4.52
C ALA A 56 -7.18 -21.61 3.00
N LEU A 57 -6.44 -22.64 2.60
CA LEU A 57 -6.26 -23.04 1.19
C LEU A 57 -5.69 -21.88 0.31
N GLY A 58 -4.77 -21.12 0.87
CA GLY A 58 -4.09 -20.05 0.14
C GLY A 58 -4.80 -18.72 0.12
N THR A 59 -6.04 -18.63 0.57
CA THR A 59 -6.79 -17.36 0.66
C THR A 59 -7.03 -16.98 2.09
N GLY A 60 -7.14 -15.69 2.35
CA GLY A 60 -7.45 -15.23 3.69
C GLY A 60 -7.35 -13.73 3.84
N VAL A 61 -7.41 -13.29 5.09
CA VAL A 61 -7.23 -11.89 5.48
C VAL A 61 -6.24 -11.80 6.63
N TYR A 62 -5.48 -10.73 6.65
CA TYR A 62 -4.59 -10.42 7.77
C TYR A 62 -4.67 -8.94 8.11
N GLU A 63 -4.50 -8.64 9.39
CA GLU A 63 -4.47 -7.27 9.88
C GLU A 63 -3.03 -6.77 9.89
N LEU A 64 -2.82 -5.59 9.32
CA LEU A 64 -1.52 -4.95 9.22
C LEU A 64 -1.49 -3.68 10.06
N ASP A 65 -0.46 -3.53 10.87
CA ASP A 65 -0.21 -2.37 11.71
C ASP A 65 1.12 -1.73 11.29
N ASP A 66 1.07 -0.48 10.83
CA ASP A 66 2.27 0.26 10.43
C ASP A 66 2.75 1.27 11.48
N GLY A 67 2.18 1.23 12.68
CA GLY A 67 2.44 2.19 13.75
C GLY A 67 1.56 3.43 13.71
N THR A 68 0.87 3.69 12.61
CA THR A 68 -0.07 4.82 12.46
C THR A 68 -1.52 4.39 12.56
N GLY A 69 -1.80 3.13 12.31
CA GLY A 69 -3.15 2.56 12.31
C GLY A 69 -3.11 1.12 11.86
N ARG A 70 -4.29 0.52 11.70
CA ARG A 70 -4.47 -0.87 11.28
C ARG A 70 -5.42 -0.96 10.11
N ILE A 71 -5.16 -1.91 9.21
CA ILE A 71 -6.01 -2.19 8.05
C ILE A 71 -6.02 -3.69 7.80
N TRP A 72 -7.15 -4.21 7.32
CA TRP A 72 -7.26 -5.59 6.89
C TRP A 72 -6.84 -5.73 5.44
N VAL A 73 -6.09 -6.78 5.13
CA VAL A 73 -5.59 -7.07 3.79
C VAL A 73 -6.08 -8.45 3.38
N MET A 74 -6.72 -8.52 2.22
CA MET A 74 -7.13 -9.78 1.60
C MET A 74 -6.04 -10.29 0.68
N THR A 75 -5.72 -11.58 0.81
CA THR A 75 -4.68 -12.21 -0.01
C THR A 75 -5.18 -13.51 -0.63
N THR A 76 -4.64 -13.82 -1.81
CA THR A 76 -4.79 -15.12 -2.47
C THR A 76 -3.46 -15.88 -2.55
N HIS A 77 -2.43 -15.38 -1.87
CA HIS A 77 -1.07 -15.93 -1.89
C HIS A 77 -0.67 -16.54 -0.55
N GLY A 78 -1.65 -16.91 0.27
CA GLY A 78 -1.42 -17.42 1.63
C GLY A 78 -1.29 -16.28 2.65
N VAL A 79 -1.79 -16.50 3.85
CA VAL A 79 -1.70 -15.49 4.91
C VAL A 79 -0.32 -15.54 5.57
N PRO A 80 0.31 -14.37 5.83
CA PRO A 80 1.55 -14.33 6.58
C PRO A 80 1.31 -14.66 8.04
N SER A 81 2.35 -15.10 8.74
CA SER A 81 2.27 -15.41 10.16
C SER A 81 2.09 -14.14 11.00
N LYS A 82 1.34 -14.27 12.07
CA LYS A 82 1.23 -13.23 13.08
C LYS A 82 2.63 -12.86 13.60
N GLY A 83 2.93 -11.58 13.65
CA GLY A 83 4.24 -11.06 14.04
C GLY A 83 5.20 -10.83 12.87
N ALA A 84 4.88 -11.32 11.67
CA ALA A 84 5.73 -11.09 10.50
C ALA A 84 5.72 -9.62 10.08
N ARG A 85 6.88 -9.15 9.63
CA ARG A 85 7.00 -7.83 9.04
C ARG A 85 6.93 -7.94 7.52
N VAL A 86 5.99 -7.24 6.92
CA VAL A 86 5.72 -7.36 5.48
C VAL A 86 5.65 -6.01 4.82
N GLY A 87 6.07 -5.97 3.56
CA GLY A 87 5.75 -4.89 2.64
C GLY A 87 4.70 -5.41 1.67
N VAL A 88 3.60 -4.71 1.50
CA VAL A 88 2.49 -5.11 0.66
C VAL A 88 2.05 -3.98 -0.23
N SER A 89 1.74 -4.30 -1.49
CA SER A 89 1.11 -3.37 -2.42
C SER A 89 -0.19 -3.95 -2.94
N GLY A 90 -1.14 -3.09 -3.20
CA GLY A 90 -2.45 -3.48 -3.69
C GLY A 90 -3.41 -2.32 -3.74
N GLN A 91 -4.68 -2.63 -3.92
CA GLN A 91 -5.73 -1.64 -4.06
C GLN A 91 -6.60 -1.55 -2.81
N VAL A 92 -6.91 -0.33 -2.42
CA VAL A 92 -7.81 -0.03 -1.31
C VAL A 92 -9.26 -0.11 -1.80
N TYR A 93 -10.14 -0.74 -1.01
CA TYR A 93 -11.55 -0.77 -1.28
C TYR A 93 -12.38 -0.90 0.00
N THR A 94 -13.65 -0.52 -0.07
CA THR A 94 -14.58 -0.64 1.04
C THR A 94 -15.38 -1.93 0.93
N GLY A 95 -15.83 -2.47 2.08
CA GLY A 95 -16.65 -3.66 2.10
C GLY A 95 -15.90 -4.96 1.91
N LEU A 96 -14.66 -5.04 2.45
CA LEU A 96 -13.89 -6.28 2.45
C LEU A 96 -14.65 -7.39 3.17
N GLN A 97 -14.92 -8.49 2.45
CA GLN A 97 -15.62 -9.65 3.04
C GLN A 97 -14.79 -10.91 2.87
N TYR A 98 -14.72 -11.69 3.94
CA TYR A 98 -14.09 -13.00 3.94
C TYR A 98 -14.74 -13.89 4.98
N GLY A 99 -15.04 -15.14 4.59
CA GLY A 99 -15.63 -16.12 5.54
C GLY A 99 -16.97 -15.70 6.13
N GLY A 100 -17.77 -14.94 5.39
CA GLY A 100 -19.07 -14.45 5.85
C GLY A 100 -19.00 -13.23 6.77
N LYS A 101 -17.83 -12.68 7.02
CA LYS A 101 -17.63 -11.51 7.87
C LYS A 101 -17.23 -10.31 7.03
N ASN A 102 -17.77 -9.12 7.36
CA ASN A 102 -17.40 -7.86 6.77
C ASN A 102 -16.33 -7.18 7.62
N TYR A 103 -15.16 -6.93 7.03
CA TYR A 103 -14.04 -6.26 7.68
C TYR A 103 -14.00 -4.75 7.41
N GLY A 104 -14.91 -4.24 6.60
CA GLY A 104 -15.02 -2.82 6.28
C GLY A 104 -14.00 -2.36 5.25
N LEU A 105 -13.33 -1.26 5.55
CA LEU A 105 -12.26 -0.73 4.70
C LEU A 105 -11.06 -1.68 4.73
N GLY A 106 -10.58 -2.05 3.55
CA GLY A 106 -9.47 -2.97 3.45
C GLY A 106 -8.65 -2.76 2.19
N MET A 107 -7.72 -3.66 1.99
CA MET A 107 -6.82 -3.67 0.85
C MET A 107 -6.85 -5.06 0.22
N ARG A 108 -6.83 -5.11 -1.11
CA ARG A 108 -6.61 -6.36 -1.84
C ARG A 108 -5.14 -6.43 -2.22
N GLU A 109 -4.44 -7.43 -1.70
CA GLU A 109 -3.02 -7.63 -1.96
C GLU A 109 -2.79 -8.03 -3.42
N GLU A 110 -1.83 -7.37 -4.06
CA GLU A 110 -1.31 -7.77 -5.38
C GLU A 110 0.09 -8.36 -5.24
N HIS A 111 0.95 -7.72 -4.43
CA HIS A 111 2.31 -8.17 -4.17
C HIS A 111 2.65 -8.05 -2.70
N ARG A 112 3.45 -8.98 -2.21
CA ARG A 112 3.92 -8.97 -0.82
C ARG A 112 5.36 -9.43 -0.73
N ARG A 113 6.12 -8.77 0.13
CA ARG A 113 7.45 -9.20 0.55
C ARG A 113 7.46 -9.40 2.06
N THR A 114 7.97 -10.53 2.50
CA THR A 114 8.19 -10.79 3.91
C THR A 114 9.65 -10.53 4.23
N LYS A 115 9.91 -9.68 5.23
CA LYS A 115 11.27 -9.47 5.71
C LYS A 115 11.62 -10.56 6.70
N THR A 116 12.68 -11.28 6.41
CA THR A 116 13.31 -12.21 7.34
C THR A 116 14.49 -11.49 7.97
N TYR A 117 14.53 -11.48 9.27
CA TYR A 117 15.64 -10.94 10.05
C TYR A 117 16.41 -12.08 10.69
#